data_c902181e6a6fedd37ce4e45b3d1c6759
#
_entry.id   c902181e6a6fedd37ce4e45b3d1c6759
#
_cell.length_a   1.000
_cell.length_b   1.000
_cell.length_c   1.000
_cell.angle_alpha   90.00
_cell.angle_beta   90.00
_cell.angle_gamma   90.00
#
_symmetry.space_group_name_H-M   'P 1'
#
loop_
_entity.id
_entity.type
_entity.pdbx_description
1 polymer ?
#
loop_
_entity_poly.entity_id
_entity_poly.type
_entity_poly.pdbx_seq_one_letter_code
_entity_poly.pdbx_strand_id
1 'polypeptide(L)'
;GGNLAVFAAVKAPPVLQARIQAVYNNDGPGFCSDILHSVAYYQILHKVHTFVPEASIVGMLLEHEEDYQVIASTQHGFLQHDPYSWCVNGADWYYLPETSSTSQRLDASLKHWIASMQPAERERMVDTIFHLLRSQTNAETIQDLLNGGTSTIFQLLRTWSDTPLETREFMQKMLFRLFTMMRQKRNALPDSSNI
;
A
#
# COMPACT_ATOMS: atom_id res chain seq x y z
N GLY A 1 8.66 1.92 5.04
CA GLY A 1 10.07 2.31 4.91
C GLY A 1 10.57 2.31 3.48
N GLY A 2 10.19 1.34 2.63
CA GLY A 2 10.71 1.19 1.26
C GLY A 2 10.50 2.42 0.38
N ASN A 3 9.29 2.95 0.34
CA ASN A 3 8.98 4.18 -0.39
C ASN A 3 9.89 5.35 0.03
N LEU A 4 10.13 5.53 1.33
CA LEU A 4 11.01 6.58 1.83
C LEU A 4 12.47 6.38 1.41
N ALA A 5 12.93 5.12 1.34
CA ALA A 5 14.29 4.80 0.89
C ALA A 5 14.47 5.16 -0.59
N VAL A 6 13.51 4.79 -1.44
CA VAL A 6 13.51 5.15 -2.86
C VAL A 6 13.43 6.67 -3.04
N PHE A 7 12.50 7.33 -2.31
CA PHE A 7 12.37 8.80 -2.37
C PHE A 7 13.66 9.52 -1.97
N ALA A 8 14.31 9.07 -0.90
CA ALA A 8 15.59 9.63 -0.46
C ALA A 8 16.68 9.45 -1.52
N ALA A 9 16.73 8.29 -2.17
CA ALA A 9 17.67 8.03 -3.26
C ALA A 9 17.39 8.94 -4.48
N VAL A 10 16.12 9.14 -4.86
CA VAL A 10 15.71 10.05 -5.94
C VAL A 10 16.13 11.50 -5.63
N LYS A 11 15.93 11.94 -4.38
CA LYS A 11 16.23 13.32 -3.96
C LYS A 11 17.70 13.55 -3.62
N ALA A 12 18.51 12.50 -3.57
CA ALA A 12 19.94 12.63 -3.31
C ALA A 12 20.66 13.39 -4.45
N PRO A 13 21.64 14.23 -4.15
CA PRO A 13 22.50 14.83 -5.16
C PRO A 13 23.19 13.77 -6.03
N PRO A 14 23.49 14.04 -7.31
CA PRO A 14 24.07 13.05 -8.24
C PRO A 14 25.34 12.37 -7.70
N VAL A 15 26.20 13.10 -6.98
CA VAL A 15 27.41 12.55 -6.36
C VAL A 15 27.07 11.47 -5.31
N LEU A 16 25.99 11.63 -4.58
CA LEU A 16 25.51 10.63 -3.61
C LEU A 16 24.77 9.50 -4.31
N GLN A 17 23.96 9.79 -5.32
CA GLN A 17 23.30 8.75 -6.12
C GLN A 17 24.31 7.78 -6.75
N ALA A 18 25.44 8.28 -7.25
CA ALA A 18 26.50 7.46 -7.81
C ALA A 18 27.09 6.47 -6.78
N ARG A 19 27.07 6.80 -5.49
CA ARG A 19 27.60 5.99 -4.39
C ARG A 19 26.59 4.98 -3.83
N ILE A 20 25.30 5.15 -4.08
CA ILE A 20 24.26 4.19 -3.69
C ILE A 20 24.53 2.89 -4.45
N GLN A 21 24.65 1.78 -3.72
CA GLN A 21 24.86 0.45 -4.30
C GLN A 21 23.52 -0.21 -4.63
N ALA A 22 22.56 -0.17 -3.69
CA ALA A 22 21.24 -0.73 -3.84
C ALA A 22 20.23 0.03 -2.98
N VAL A 23 18.96 -0.01 -3.38
CA VAL A 23 17.82 0.52 -2.63
C VAL A 23 16.78 -0.58 -2.50
N TYR A 24 16.45 -0.96 -1.30
CA TYR A 24 15.47 -2.02 -1.04
C TYR A 24 14.11 -1.44 -0.70
N ASN A 25 13.12 -1.79 -1.49
CA ASN A 25 11.72 -1.42 -1.30
C ASN A 25 10.90 -2.65 -0.89
N ASN A 26 10.70 -2.82 0.40
CA ASN A 26 9.94 -3.92 0.97
C ASN A 26 8.48 -3.49 1.14
N ASP A 27 7.64 -3.84 0.19
CA ASP A 27 6.20 -3.58 0.15
C ASP A 27 5.82 -2.11 0.40
N GLY A 28 6.70 -1.19 -0.01
CA GLY A 28 6.40 0.25 0.04
C GLY A 28 5.51 0.64 -1.14
N PRO A 29 4.60 1.61 -0.97
CA PRO A 29 3.79 2.11 -2.07
C PRO A 29 4.66 2.76 -3.14
N GLY A 30 4.16 2.81 -4.37
CA GLY A 30 4.78 3.51 -5.48
C GLY A 30 4.77 5.03 -5.33
N PHE A 31 4.89 5.73 -6.45
CA PHE A 31 4.98 7.19 -6.49
C PHE A 31 3.93 7.79 -7.42
N CYS A 32 3.73 9.10 -7.29
CA CYS A 32 3.01 9.89 -8.27
C CYS A 32 3.87 10.08 -9.53
N SER A 33 3.22 10.32 -10.66
CA SER A 33 3.83 10.50 -11.99
C SER A 33 5.01 11.50 -12.02
N ASP A 34 4.95 12.58 -11.23
CA ASP A 34 6.01 13.59 -11.17
C ASP A 34 7.36 13.04 -10.68
N ILE A 35 7.32 12.05 -9.80
CA ILE A 35 8.52 11.38 -9.30
C ILE A 35 8.98 10.34 -10.33
N LEU A 36 8.07 9.49 -10.81
CA LEU A 36 8.37 8.40 -11.74
C LEU A 36 9.00 8.91 -13.05
N HIS A 37 8.48 10.00 -13.60
CA HIS A 37 9.00 10.58 -14.84
C HIS A 37 10.18 11.53 -14.64
N SER A 38 10.76 11.59 -13.43
CA SER A 38 11.94 12.41 -13.19
C SER A 38 13.23 11.73 -13.67
N VAL A 39 14.15 12.53 -14.23
CA VAL A 39 15.49 12.03 -14.62
C VAL A 39 16.19 11.36 -13.44
N ALA A 40 16.05 11.92 -12.23
CA ALA A 40 16.67 11.40 -11.03
C ALA A 40 16.15 10.01 -10.66
N TYR A 41 14.86 9.71 -10.89
CA TYR A 41 14.29 8.38 -10.67
C TYR A 41 14.90 7.36 -11.65
N TYR A 42 14.94 7.67 -12.95
CA TYR A 42 15.54 6.78 -13.96
C TYR A 42 17.02 6.49 -13.70
N GLN A 43 17.77 7.46 -13.14
CA GLN A 43 19.18 7.27 -12.78
C GLN A 43 19.39 6.22 -11.68
N ILE A 44 18.44 6.05 -10.78
CA ILE A 44 18.55 5.08 -9.67
C ILE A 44 17.73 3.81 -9.90
N LEU A 45 16.85 3.77 -10.89
CA LEU A 45 15.91 2.67 -11.13
C LEU A 45 16.57 1.30 -11.14
N HIS A 46 17.72 1.17 -11.82
CA HIS A 46 18.50 -0.07 -11.91
C HIS A 46 19.11 -0.55 -10.58
N LYS A 47 19.04 0.27 -9.52
CA LYS A 47 19.51 -0.03 -8.17
C LYS A 47 18.37 -0.36 -7.22
N VAL A 48 17.13 -0.17 -7.65
CA VAL A 48 15.95 -0.43 -6.83
C VAL A 48 15.58 -1.91 -6.91
N HIS A 49 15.44 -2.54 -5.75
CA HIS A 49 14.98 -3.91 -5.60
C HIS A 49 13.67 -3.87 -4.83
N THR A 50 12.56 -4.13 -5.53
CA THR A 50 11.23 -4.11 -4.94
C THR A 50 10.74 -5.53 -4.67
N PHE A 51 10.35 -5.78 -3.43
CA PHE A 51 9.77 -7.02 -2.96
C PHE A 51 8.36 -6.77 -2.44
N VAL A 52 7.42 -7.61 -2.85
CA VAL A 52 6.03 -7.54 -2.39
C VAL A 52 5.56 -8.91 -1.94
N PRO A 53 4.73 -9.01 -0.90
CA PRO A 53 4.13 -10.29 -0.53
C PRO A 53 3.05 -10.70 -1.53
N GLU A 54 2.65 -11.98 -1.50
CA GLU A 54 1.62 -12.55 -2.37
C GLU A 54 0.31 -11.75 -2.36
N ALA A 55 -0.13 -11.31 -1.19
CA ALA A 55 -1.32 -10.47 -1.01
C ALA A 55 -0.97 -9.03 -0.67
N SER A 56 -0.02 -8.44 -1.42
CA SER A 56 0.35 -7.04 -1.24
C SER A 56 -0.85 -6.11 -1.41
N ILE A 57 -1.06 -5.25 -0.43
CA ILE A 57 -2.05 -4.18 -0.46
C ILE A 57 -1.33 -2.83 -0.49
N VAL A 58 -0.34 -2.67 0.38
CA VAL A 58 0.42 -1.41 0.53
C VAL A 58 1.35 -1.21 -0.66
N GLY A 59 2.14 -2.23 -1.02
CA GLY A 59 3.10 -2.16 -2.12
C GLY A 59 2.45 -1.94 -3.48
N MET A 60 1.18 -2.32 -3.62
CA MET A 60 0.45 -2.13 -4.87
C MET A 60 -0.26 -0.76 -4.97
N LEU A 61 -0.16 0.09 -3.95
CA LEU A 61 -0.69 1.46 -4.03
C LEU A 61 0.21 2.35 -4.89
N LEU A 62 -0.42 3.22 -5.69
CA LEU A 62 0.25 4.12 -6.64
C LEU A 62 0.95 3.34 -7.78
N GLU A 63 1.84 4.02 -8.52
CA GLU A 63 2.47 3.48 -9.71
C GLU A 63 3.91 3.07 -9.41
N HIS A 64 4.35 2.00 -10.07
CA HIS A 64 5.71 1.47 -10.05
C HIS A 64 6.21 1.34 -11.48
N GLU A 65 7.44 1.75 -11.73
CA GLU A 65 8.15 1.54 -13.01
C GLU A 65 9.20 0.42 -12.88
N GLU A 66 9.59 0.09 -11.64
CA GLU A 66 10.52 -1.00 -11.37
C GLU A 66 9.84 -2.36 -11.39
N ASP A 67 10.58 -3.37 -11.81
CA ASP A 67 10.18 -4.76 -11.63
C ASP A 67 10.14 -5.11 -10.14
N TYR A 68 9.19 -5.94 -9.74
CA TYR A 68 9.10 -6.43 -8.38
C TYR A 68 9.13 -7.95 -8.32
N GLN A 69 9.61 -8.47 -7.21
CA GLN A 69 9.63 -9.90 -6.90
C GLN A 69 8.59 -10.22 -5.85
N VAL A 70 7.83 -11.29 -6.06
CA VAL A 70 6.78 -11.71 -5.13
C VAL A 70 7.33 -12.72 -4.15
N ILE A 71 7.07 -12.51 -2.86
CA ILE A 71 7.56 -13.36 -1.77
C ILE A 71 6.38 -13.99 -1.05
N ALA A 72 6.50 -15.30 -0.73
CA ALA A 72 5.52 -15.97 0.10
C ALA A 72 5.56 -15.43 1.54
N SER A 73 4.40 -15.42 2.21
CA SER A 73 4.27 -15.01 3.60
C SER A 73 3.51 -16.04 4.42
N THR A 74 3.84 -16.17 5.70
CA THR A 74 3.10 -16.99 6.68
C THR A 74 1.82 -16.31 7.16
N GLN A 75 1.67 -15.01 6.93
CA GLN A 75 0.51 -14.22 7.31
C GLN A 75 -0.47 -14.05 6.13
N HIS A 76 -1.63 -13.42 6.39
CA HIS A 76 -2.67 -13.21 5.39
C HIS A 76 -3.09 -11.73 5.31
N GLY A 77 -3.51 -11.31 4.12
CA GLY A 77 -4.03 -9.97 3.85
C GLY A 77 -3.03 -8.88 4.25
N PHE A 78 -3.52 -7.85 4.95
CA PHE A 78 -2.70 -6.70 5.34
C PHE A 78 -1.52 -7.04 6.28
N LEU A 79 -1.62 -8.13 7.05
CA LEU A 79 -0.54 -8.57 7.94
C LEU A 79 0.72 -9.03 7.19
N GLN A 80 0.61 -9.33 5.90
CA GLN A 80 1.75 -9.65 5.05
C GLN A 80 2.68 -8.44 4.79
N HIS A 81 2.23 -7.22 5.13
CA HIS A 81 3.09 -6.04 5.06
C HIS A 81 4.28 -6.08 6.02
N ASP A 82 4.23 -6.92 7.05
CA ASP A 82 5.35 -7.16 7.94
C ASP A 82 6.37 -8.11 7.30
N PRO A 83 7.59 -7.64 6.96
CA PRO A 83 8.62 -8.47 6.33
C PRO A 83 9.09 -9.65 7.20
N TYR A 84 8.89 -9.60 8.51
CA TYR A 84 9.21 -10.71 9.41
C TYR A 84 8.28 -11.92 9.23
N SER A 85 7.16 -11.75 8.54
CA SER A 85 6.27 -12.84 8.14
C SER A 85 6.66 -13.50 6.82
N TRP A 86 7.65 -12.96 6.10
CA TRP A 86 8.03 -13.44 4.78
C TRP A 86 8.85 -14.73 4.87
N CYS A 87 8.56 -15.65 3.96
CA CYS A 87 9.20 -16.97 3.94
C CYS A 87 10.59 -16.88 3.33
N VAL A 88 11.52 -17.60 3.95
CA VAL A 88 12.89 -17.76 3.47
C VAL A 88 13.13 -19.17 2.98
N ASN A 89 14.02 -19.32 1.99
CA ASN A 89 14.50 -20.59 1.46
C ASN A 89 16.03 -20.58 1.45
N GLY A 90 16.63 -21.17 2.49
CA GLY A 90 18.08 -21.10 2.69
C GLY A 90 18.53 -19.66 3.00
N ALA A 91 19.37 -19.11 2.14
CA ALA A 91 19.89 -17.74 2.28
C ALA A 91 19.12 -16.70 1.46
N ASP A 92 18.00 -17.07 0.86
CA ASP A 92 17.21 -16.23 -0.03
C ASP A 92 15.73 -16.25 0.35
N TRP A 93 14.91 -15.42 -0.32
CA TRP A 93 13.46 -15.43 -0.16
C TRP A 93 12.81 -16.64 -0.86
N TYR A 94 11.65 -17.04 -0.38
CA TYR A 94 10.80 -17.98 -1.11
C TYR A 94 9.96 -17.21 -2.12
N TYR A 95 10.43 -17.16 -3.36
CA TYR A 95 9.77 -16.44 -4.45
C TYR A 95 8.56 -17.15 -4.99
N LEU A 96 7.54 -16.37 -5.34
CA LEU A 96 6.36 -16.81 -6.06
C LEU A 96 6.35 -16.20 -7.47
N PRO A 97 5.70 -16.86 -8.46
CA PRO A 97 5.68 -16.36 -9.84
C PRO A 97 4.89 -15.06 -9.98
N GLU A 98 3.85 -14.85 -9.19
CA GLU A 98 2.97 -13.68 -9.25
C GLU A 98 2.23 -13.45 -7.93
N THR A 99 1.66 -12.26 -7.76
CA THR A 99 0.74 -11.95 -6.66
C THR A 99 -0.59 -12.68 -6.84
N SER A 100 -1.33 -12.90 -5.75
CA SER A 100 -2.63 -13.57 -5.80
C SER A 100 -3.62 -12.81 -6.70
N SER A 101 -4.53 -13.53 -7.34
CA SER A 101 -5.56 -12.93 -8.18
C SER A 101 -6.46 -11.94 -7.41
N THR A 102 -6.62 -12.16 -6.10
CA THR A 102 -7.33 -11.24 -5.21
C THR A 102 -6.55 -9.95 -5.02
N SER A 103 -5.22 -10.04 -4.83
CA SER A 103 -4.33 -8.87 -4.72
C SER A 103 -4.36 -8.03 -5.99
N GLN A 104 -4.24 -8.67 -7.16
CA GLN A 104 -4.30 -7.98 -8.46
C GLN A 104 -5.62 -7.24 -8.69
N ARG A 105 -6.75 -7.84 -8.29
CA ARG A 105 -8.09 -7.20 -8.40
C ARG A 105 -8.23 -6.03 -7.43
N LEU A 106 -7.74 -6.18 -6.20
CA LEU A 106 -7.76 -5.12 -5.20
C LEU A 106 -6.89 -3.95 -5.65
N ASP A 107 -5.68 -4.22 -6.13
CA ASP A 107 -4.77 -3.22 -6.70
C ASP A 107 -5.45 -2.39 -7.80
N ALA A 108 -5.97 -3.06 -8.82
CA ALA A 108 -6.62 -2.38 -9.91
C ALA A 108 -7.88 -1.58 -9.49
N SER A 109 -8.57 -1.99 -8.42
CA SER A 109 -9.71 -1.26 -7.86
C SER A 109 -9.25 -0.05 -7.04
N LEU A 110 -8.20 -0.21 -6.25
CA LEU A 110 -7.62 0.87 -5.45
C LEU A 110 -6.99 1.96 -6.33
N LYS A 111 -6.21 1.57 -7.35
CA LYS A 111 -5.64 2.52 -8.32
C LYS A 111 -6.73 3.34 -9.00
N HIS A 112 -7.77 2.67 -9.50
CA HIS A 112 -8.90 3.36 -10.14
C HIS A 112 -9.65 4.27 -9.16
N TRP A 113 -9.86 3.82 -7.92
CA TRP A 113 -10.52 4.60 -6.88
C TRP A 113 -9.72 5.85 -6.52
N ILE A 114 -8.40 5.73 -6.29
CA ILE A 114 -7.50 6.85 -5.99
C ILE A 114 -7.48 7.84 -7.17
N ALA A 115 -7.35 7.33 -8.41
CA ALA A 115 -7.36 8.16 -9.61
C ALA A 115 -8.68 8.90 -9.82
N SER A 116 -9.80 8.34 -9.36
CA SER A 116 -11.13 8.96 -9.45
C SER A 116 -11.37 10.12 -8.48
N MET A 117 -10.46 10.33 -7.51
CA MET A 117 -10.58 11.40 -6.52
C MET A 117 -9.89 12.67 -6.98
N GLN A 118 -10.51 13.80 -6.68
CA GLN A 118 -9.84 15.10 -6.81
C GLN A 118 -8.70 15.20 -5.77
N PRO A 119 -7.64 15.98 -6.04
CA PRO A 119 -6.53 16.15 -5.09
C PRO A 119 -6.96 16.51 -3.66
N ALA A 120 -7.91 17.44 -3.53
CA ALA A 120 -8.46 17.84 -2.22
C ALA A 120 -9.24 16.72 -1.51
N GLU A 121 -9.92 15.83 -2.26
CA GLU A 121 -10.60 14.66 -1.69
C GLU A 121 -9.58 13.66 -1.13
N ARG A 122 -8.46 13.45 -1.84
CA ARG A 122 -7.39 12.55 -1.39
C ARG A 122 -6.71 13.06 -0.13
N GLU A 123 -6.37 14.35 -0.09
CA GLU A 123 -5.79 15.01 1.07
C GLU A 123 -6.72 14.87 2.28
N ARG A 124 -7.98 15.28 2.13
CA ARG A 124 -9.00 15.17 3.20
C ARG A 124 -9.17 13.73 3.69
N MET A 125 -9.16 12.75 2.79
CA MET A 125 -9.28 11.33 3.16
C MET A 125 -8.08 10.86 3.99
N VAL A 126 -6.86 11.18 3.56
CA VAL A 126 -5.63 10.83 4.26
C VAL A 126 -5.61 11.48 5.64
N ASP A 127 -5.88 12.78 5.73
CA ASP A 127 -5.91 13.52 7.00
C ASP A 127 -6.96 12.94 7.96
N THR A 128 -8.14 12.59 7.43
CA THR A 128 -9.20 11.97 8.25
C THR A 128 -8.76 10.62 8.80
N ILE A 129 -8.14 9.76 7.97
CA ILE A 129 -7.62 8.47 8.41
C ILE A 129 -6.57 8.66 9.50
N PHE A 130 -5.59 9.53 9.28
CA PHE A 130 -4.54 9.79 10.27
C PHE A 130 -5.09 10.43 11.55
N HIS A 131 -6.08 11.30 11.45
CA HIS A 131 -6.75 11.86 12.62
C HIS A 131 -7.45 10.78 13.43
N LEU A 132 -8.21 9.89 12.78
CA LEU A 132 -8.88 8.77 13.43
C LEU A 132 -7.88 7.81 14.12
N LEU A 133 -6.76 7.53 13.46
CA LEU A 133 -5.73 6.66 14.01
C LEU A 133 -5.03 7.29 15.22
N ARG A 134 -4.71 8.58 15.19
CA ARG A 134 -3.98 9.29 16.27
C ARG A 134 -4.86 9.65 17.45
N SER A 135 -6.15 9.92 17.23
CA SER A 135 -7.01 10.51 18.27
C SER A 135 -7.39 9.56 19.39
N GLN A 136 -7.26 8.25 19.21
CA GLN A 136 -7.82 7.26 20.15
C GLN A 136 -6.85 6.15 20.55
N THR A 137 -5.71 6.05 19.91
CA THR A 137 -4.75 5.02 20.26
C THR A 137 -3.46 5.68 20.70
N ASN A 138 -2.86 5.22 21.80
CA ASN A 138 -1.46 5.48 22.07
C ASN A 138 -0.56 4.72 21.07
N ALA A 139 -1.14 4.27 19.96
CA ALA A 139 -0.46 3.57 18.90
C ALA A 139 0.39 4.56 18.11
N GLU A 140 1.68 4.42 18.18
CA GLU A 140 2.64 5.17 17.38
C GLU A 140 2.89 4.47 16.03
N THR A 141 2.53 3.19 15.94
CA THR A 141 2.75 2.35 14.76
C THR A 141 1.49 1.59 14.34
N ILE A 142 1.44 1.14 13.08
CA ILE A 142 0.38 0.24 12.58
C ILE A 142 0.39 -1.07 13.36
N GLN A 143 1.55 -1.55 13.79
CA GLN A 143 1.67 -2.77 14.58
C GLN A 143 0.97 -2.64 15.94
N ASP A 144 1.04 -1.48 16.59
CA ASP A 144 0.32 -1.23 17.84
C ASP A 144 -1.20 -1.30 17.64
N LEU A 145 -1.69 -0.78 16.50
CA LEU A 145 -3.11 -0.88 16.12
C LEU A 145 -3.55 -2.33 15.92
N LEU A 146 -2.74 -3.14 15.27
CA LEU A 146 -3.05 -4.55 15.02
C LEU A 146 -2.99 -5.38 16.31
N ASN A 147 -2.04 -5.09 17.19
CA ASN A 147 -1.87 -5.77 18.47
C ASN A 147 -2.95 -5.40 19.51
N GLY A 148 -3.62 -4.26 19.33
CA GLY A 148 -4.68 -3.79 20.24
C GLY A 148 -5.98 -4.60 20.21
N GLY A 149 -6.16 -5.49 19.23
CA GLY A 149 -7.28 -6.43 19.13
C GLY A 149 -8.65 -5.76 19.21
N THR A 150 -9.57 -6.38 19.95
CA THR A 150 -10.97 -5.89 20.09
C THR A 150 -11.05 -4.50 20.75
N SER A 151 -10.13 -4.18 21.65
CA SER A 151 -10.07 -2.86 22.31
C SER A 151 -9.86 -1.73 21.29
N THR A 152 -8.95 -1.92 20.34
CA THR A 152 -8.71 -0.95 19.26
C THR A 152 -9.92 -0.76 18.37
N ILE A 153 -10.64 -1.85 18.05
CA ILE A 153 -11.86 -1.78 17.25
C ILE A 153 -12.95 -0.97 17.98
N PHE A 154 -13.15 -1.19 19.28
CA PHE A 154 -14.11 -0.40 20.08
C PHE A 154 -13.71 1.07 20.14
N GLN A 155 -12.44 1.38 20.29
CA GLN A 155 -11.93 2.75 20.30
C GLN A 155 -12.16 3.44 18.94
N LEU A 156 -11.87 2.77 17.82
CA LEU A 156 -12.14 3.29 16.49
C LEU A 156 -13.64 3.53 16.22
N LEU A 157 -14.51 2.61 16.67
CA LEU A 157 -15.98 2.79 16.55
C LEU A 157 -16.47 3.98 17.38
N ARG A 158 -15.94 4.17 18.58
CA ARG A 158 -16.27 5.32 19.41
C ARG A 158 -15.81 6.62 18.76
N THR A 159 -14.56 6.69 18.28
CA THR A 159 -14.05 7.87 17.55
C THR A 159 -14.89 8.16 16.31
N TRP A 160 -15.31 7.12 15.61
CA TRP A 160 -16.20 7.28 14.46
C TRP A 160 -17.53 7.95 14.86
N SER A 161 -18.12 7.58 15.99
CA SER A 161 -19.37 8.22 16.47
C SER A 161 -19.16 9.68 16.87
N ASP A 162 -17.99 10.03 17.37
CA ASP A 162 -17.62 11.39 17.79
C ASP A 162 -17.13 12.27 16.62
N THR A 163 -16.90 11.67 15.45
CA THR A 163 -16.48 12.38 14.25
C THR A 163 -17.63 13.24 13.70
N PRO A 164 -17.36 14.50 13.25
CA PRO A 164 -18.38 15.36 12.66
C PRO A 164 -19.15 14.68 11.51
N LEU A 165 -20.46 14.93 11.44
CA LEU A 165 -21.35 14.29 10.47
C LEU A 165 -20.85 14.45 9.03
N GLU A 166 -20.43 15.64 8.66
CA GLU A 166 -19.89 15.95 7.32
C GLU A 166 -18.68 15.06 6.96
N THR A 167 -17.79 14.83 7.93
CA THR A 167 -16.61 13.97 7.73
C THR A 167 -17.01 12.49 7.60
N ARG A 168 -17.99 12.05 8.39
CA ARG A 168 -18.55 10.70 8.28
C ARG A 168 -19.20 10.46 6.92
N GLU A 169 -20.03 11.40 6.47
CA GLU A 169 -20.68 11.33 5.15
C GLU A 169 -19.67 11.31 4.02
N PHE A 170 -18.63 12.15 4.09
CA PHE A 170 -17.53 12.15 3.14
C PHE A 170 -16.83 10.78 3.08
N MET A 171 -16.42 10.23 4.22
CA MET A 171 -15.75 8.93 4.29
C MET A 171 -16.66 7.79 3.81
N GLN A 172 -17.92 7.79 4.19
CA GLN A 172 -18.90 6.81 3.71
C GLN A 172 -19.07 6.86 2.20
N LYS A 173 -19.15 8.05 1.61
CA LYS A 173 -19.20 8.23 0.15
C LYS A 173 -17.95 7.67 -0.53
N MET A 174 -16.75 7.93 0.01
CA MET A 174 -15.50 7.44 -0.55
C MET A 174 -15.42 5.90 -0.47
N LEU A 175 -15.77 5.32 0.66
CA LEU A 175 -15.81 3.86 0.83
C LEU A 175 -16.87 3.21 -0.06
N PHE A 176 -18.05 3.78 -0.18
CA PHE A 176 -19.09 3.27 -1.07
C PHE A 176 -18.63 3.26 -2.54
N ARG A 177 -17.91 4.30 -3.00
CA ARG A 177 -17.30 4.33 -4.33
C ARG A 177 -16.33 3.16 -4.50
N LEU A 178 -15.43 2.93 -3.53
CA LEU A 178 -14.49 1.81 -3.56
C LEU A 178 -15.21 0.45 -3.67
N PHE A 179 -16.20 0.20 -2.78
CA PHE A 179 -16.97 -1.05 -2.82
C PHE A 179 -17.70 -1.27 -4.14
N THR A 180 -18.25 -0.21 -4.72
CA THR A 180 -18.92 -0.27 -6.03
C THR A 180 -17.94 -0.68 -7.13
N MET A 181 -16.75 -0.09 -7.15
CA MET A 181 -15.71 -0.42 -8.13
C MET A 181 -15.20 -1.87 -7.97
N MET A 182 -14.98 -2.32 -6.74
CA MET A 182 -14.59 -3.71 -6.45
C MET A 182 -15.66 -4.71 -6.94
N ARG A 183 -16.95 -4.38 -6.74
CA ARG A 183 -18.06 -5.24 -7.17
C ARG A 183 -18.20 -5.31 -8.70
N GLN A 184 -18.03 -4.18 -9.39
CA GLN A 184 -18.10 -4.14 -10.86
C GLN A 184 -17.01 -5.00 -11.51
N LYS A 185 -15.78 -4.95 -11.01
CA LYS A 185 -14.69 -5.79 -11.51
C LYS A 185 -14.88 -7.28 -11.21
N ARG A 186 -15.54 -7.63 -10.12
CA ARG A 186 -15.88 -9.03 -9.84
C ARG A 186 -16.81 -9.63 -10.88
N ASN A 187 -17.73 -8.84 -11.41
CA ASN A 187 -18.72 -9.27 -12.40
C ASN A 187 -18.21 -9.22 -13.85
N ALA A 188 -17.07 -8.59 -14.11
CA ALA A 188 -16.50 -8.41 -15.44
C ALA A 188 -15.51 -9.52 -15.87
N LEU A 189 -15.11 -10.41 -14.95
CA LEU A 189 -14.20 -11.52 -15.24
C LEU A 189 -15.00 -12.82 -15.29
N PRO A 190 -14.87 -13.65 -16.35
CA PRO A 190 -15.49 -14.96 -16.40
C PRO A 190 -14.95 -15.85 -15.26
N ASP A 191 -15.86 -16.57 -14.65
CA ASP A 191 -15.57 -17.56 -13.59
C ASP A 191 -14.62 -18.64 -14.16
N SER A 192 -13.37 -18.66 -13.70
CA SER A 192 -12.36 -19.66 -14.10
C SER A 192 -12.55 -21.02 -13.39
N SER A 193 -13.74 -21.30 -12.89
CA SER A 193 -14.09 -22.57 -12.22
C SER A 193 -14.63 -23.65 -13.16
N ASN A 194 -14.50 -23.50 -14.49
CA ASN A 194 -14.87 -24.52 -15.46
C ASN A 194 -13.73 -24.76 -16.48
N ILE A 195 -12.63 -25.35 -16.04
CA ILE A 195 -11.73 -26.17 -16.88
C ILE A 195 -11.20 -27.32 -15.99
#